data_4857a6f9e3338227f6df2da5f1971a42
#
_entry.id   4857a6f9e3338227f6df2da5f1971a42
#
_cell.length_a   1.000
_cell.length_b   1.000
_cell.length_c   1.000
_cell.angle_alpha   90.00
_cell.angle_beta   90.00
_cell.angle_gamma   90.00
#
_symmetry.space_group_name_H-M   'P 1'
#
loop_
_entity.id
_entity.type
_entity.pdbx_description
1 polymer ?
#
loop_
_entity_poly.entity_id
_entity_poly.type
_entity_poly.pdbx_seq_one_letter_code
_entity_poly.pdbx_strand_id
1 'polypeptide(L)'
;MHGRATILEIATTNYEIDREIVSTAMDELQSLCGIKEGFLISNPMERFGWAFFKVLIKIELLSGMELKLGDQIAKTKGKKIEQKFVTFMTKFFESKNAKVKVKLVDA
;
A
#
# COMPACT_ATOMS: atom_id res chain seq x y z
N MET A 1 -8.69 -11.67 -8.33
CA MET A 1 -7.37 -11.12 -8.65
C MET A 1 -6.52 -12.01 -9.53
N HIS A 2 -6.84 -12.64 -10.35
CA HIS A 2 -6.33 -13.58 -11.37
C HIS A 2 -4.88 -13.32 -11.86
N GLY A 3 -3.92 -13.30 -10.93
CA GLY A 3 -2.50 -13.11 -11.28
C GLY A 3 -2.09 -11.70 -11.60
N ARG A 4 -2.95 -10.72 -11.31
CA ARG A 4 -2.64 -9.31 -11.55
C ARG A 4 -2.08 -8.65 -10.31
N ALA A 5 -1.17 -7.70 -10.52
CA ALA A 5 -0.70 -6.86 -9.44
C ALA A 5 -1.81 -5.94 -8.95
N THR A 6 -1.74 -5.55 -7.69
CA THR A 6 -2.62 -4.57 -7.10
C THR A 6 -1.88 -3.23 -7.07
N ILE A 7 -2.54 -2.16 -7.47
CA ILE A 7 -1.94 -0.84 -7.51
C ILE A 7 -2.66 0.08 -6.53
N LEU A 8 -1.88 0.68 -5.62
CA LEU A 8 -2.37 1.71 -4.72
C LEU A 8 -1.84 3.05 -5.18
N GLU A 9 -2.72 4.06 -5.24
CA GLU A 9 -2.30 5.43 -5.46
C GLU A 9 -2.19 6.11 -4.11
N ILE A 10 -1.04 6.72 -3.86
CA ILE A 10 -0.74 7.40 -2.62
C ILE A 10 -0.70 8.90 -2.90
N ALA A 11 -1.46 9.68 -2.13
CA ALA A 11 -1.46 11.13 -2.24
C ALA A 11 -0.90 11.74 -0.97
N THR A 12 -0.01 12.70 -1.11
CA THR A 12 0.66 13.33 0.02
C THR A 12 0.97 14.78 -0.29
N THR A 13 1.04 15.62 0.75
CA THR A 13 1.54 16.98 0.64
C THR A 13 3.00 17.10 1.06
N ASN A 14 3.62 15.99 1.47
CA ASN A 14 5.02 15.97 1.93
C ASN A 14 5.73 14.76 1.34
N TYR A 15 5.92 14.80 0.02
CA TYR A 15 6.36 13.65 -0.76
C TYR A 15 7.69 13.05 -0.29
N GLU A 16 8.70 13.91 -0.09
CA GLU A 16 10.05 13.39 0.22
C GLU A 16 10.05 12.56 1.50
N ILE A 17 9.36 13.04 2.53
CA ILE A 17 9.28 12.33 3.81
C ILE A 17 8.37 11.11 3.71
N ASP A 18 7.16 11.30 3.18
CA ASP A 18 6.16 10.24 3.18
C ASP A 18 6.54 9.09 2.24
N ARG A 19 7.19 9.40 1.11
CA ARG A 19 7.65 8.34 0.20
C ARG A 19 8.64 7.41 0.88
N GLU A 20 9.58 7.96 1.64
CA GLU A 20 10.55 7.15 2.36
C GLU A 20 9.88 6.28 3.42
N ILE A 21 8.90 6.84 4.13
CA ILE A 21 8.16 6.07 5.14
C ILE A 21 7.37 4.94 4.47
N VAL A 22 6.69 5.23 3.36
CA VAL A 22 5.94 4.22 2.63
C VAL A 22 6.86 3.13 2.12
N SER A 23 8.02 3.49 1.57
CA SER A 23 9.00 2.52 1.08
C SER A 23 9.48 1.61 2.21
N THR A 24 9.82 2.17 3.36
CA THR A 24 10.26 1.40 4.53
C THR A 24 9.14 0.49 5.05
N ALA A 25 7.92 1.00 5.07
CA ALA A 25 6.77 0.22 5.50
C ALA A 25 6.53 -0.98 4.59
N MET A 26 6.66 -0.78 3.27
CA MET A 26 6.52 -1.86 2.31
C MET A 26 7.65 -2.88 2.45
N ASP A 27 8.87 -2.43 2.74
CA ASP A 27 9.99 -3.34 3.03
C ASP A 27 9.69 -4.22 4.24
N GLU A 28 9.10 -3.64 5.29
CA GLU A 28 8.71 -4.42 6.47
C GLU A 28 7.64 -5.46 6.11
N LEU A 29 6.65 -5.07 5.30
CA LEU A 29 5.60 -5.99 4.88
C LEU A 29 6.17 -7.17 4.11
N GLN A 30 7.04 -6.91 3.14
CA GLN A 30 7.58 -8.02 2.36
C GLN A 30 8.50 -8.91 3.20
N SER A 31 9.23 -8.35 4.15
CA SER A 31 10.03 -9.14 5.08
C SER A 31 9.15 -10.03 5.94
N LEU A 32 8.05 -9.48 6.46
CA LEU A 32 7.09 -10.22 7.27
C LEU A 32 6.49 -11.39 6.48
N CYS A 33 6.24 -11.20 5.21
CA CYS A 33 5.66 -12.22 4.35
C CYS A 33 6.69 -13.16 3.72
N GLY A 34 7.99 -12.92 3.95
CA GLY A 34 9.05 -13.74 3.36
C GLY A 34 9.19 -13.57 1.87
N ILE A 35 8.81 -12.43 1.33
CA ILE A 35 8.84 -12.15 -0.11
C ILE A 35 9.92 -11.12 -0.39
N LYS A 36 10.63 -11.30 -1.48
CA LYS A 36 11.64 -10.34 -1.97
C LYS A 36 11.13 -9.69 -3.23
N GLU A 37 11.42 -8.39 -3.37
CA GLU A 37 11.05 -7.61 -4.56
C GLU A 37 9.57 -7.70 -4.88
N GLY A 38 8.74 -7.62 -3.82
CA GLY A 38 7.30 -7.77 -3.94
C GLY A 38 6.55 -6.51 -4.29
N PHE A 39 7.21 -5.37 -4.37
CA PHE A 39 6.55 -4.11 -4.70
C PHE A 39 7.45 -3.19 -5.51
N LEU A 40 6.82 -2.21 -6.17
CA LEU A 40 7.52 -1.15 -6.90
C LEU A 40 6.84 0.17 -6.59
N ILE A 41 7.61 1.24 -6.49
CA ILE A 41 7.08 2.58 -6.28
C ILE A 41 7.35 3.41 -7.53
N SER A 42 6.32 4.07 -8.06
CA SER A 42 6.44 4.89 -9.25
C SER A 42 7.01 6.27 -8.93
N ASN A 43 7.42 6.99 -9.98
CA ASN A 43 7.75 8.40 -9.85
C ASN A 43 6.50 9.20 -9.53
N PRO A 44 6.63 10.35 -8.85
CA PRO A 44 5.48 11.15 -8.48
C PRO A 44 4.96 11.99 -9.64
N MET A 45 3.67 12.31 -9.54
CA MET A 45 3.05 13.33 -10.38
C MET A 45 2.54 14.41 -9.42
N GLU A 46 2.90 15.66 -9.66
CA GLU A 46 2.52 16.76 -8.78
C GLU A 46 1.37 17.58 -9.38
N ARG A 47 0.39 17.92 -8.53
CA ARG A 47 -0.76 18.75 -8.88
C ARG A 47 -1.23 19.52 -7.66
N PHE A 48 -1.34 20.83 -7.80
CA PHE A 48 -1.96 21.68 -6.78
C PHE A 48 -1.40 21.46 -5.37
N GLY A 49 -0.09 21.33 -5.28
CA GLY A 49 0.57 21.12 -3.99
C GLY A 49 0.52 19.70 -3.46
N TRP A 50 -0.10 18.79 -4.20
CA TRP A 50 -0.14 17.36 -3.87
C TRP A 50 0.80 16.57 -4.77
N ALA A 51 1.42 15.57 -4.22
CA ALA A 51 2.18 14.60 -5.01
C ALA A 51 1.42 13.28 -4.98
N PHE A 52 1.32 12.64 -6.14
CA PHE A 52 0.65 11.36 -6.31
C PHE A 52 1.68 10.36 -6.83
N PHE A 53 1.80 9.23 -6.18
CA PHE A 53 2.65 8.15 -6.67
C PHE A 53 1.95 6.82 -6.46
N LYS A 54 2.41 5.81 -7.17
CA LYS A 54 1.77 4.49 -7.11
C LYS A 54 2.68 3.47 -6.47
N VAL A 55 2.08 2.58 -5.69
CA VAL A 55 2.75 1.41 -5.15
C VAL A 55 2.13 0.21 -5.83
N LEU A 56 2.91 -0.49 -6.64
CA LEU A 56 2.49 -1.71 -7.28
C LEU A 56 2.85 -2.88 -6.39
N ILE A 57 1.86 -3.64 -5.97
CA ILE A 57 2.07 -4.82 -5.12
C ILE A 57 1.93 -6.05 -6.01
N LYS A 58 3.02 -6.80 -6.15
CA LYS A 58 3.04 -8.01 -6.97
C LYS A 58 2.16 -9.08 -6.33
N ILE A 59 1.68 -9.99 -7.18
CA ILE A 59 0.77 -11.04 -6.71
C ILE A 59 1.41 -11.89 -5.61
N GLU A 60 2.71 -12.13 -5.67
CA GLU A 60 3.42 -12.92 -4.66
C GLU A 60 3.33 -12.26 -3.28
N LEU A 61 3.53 -10.94 -3.23
CA LEU A 61 3.43 -10.22 -1.97
C LEU A 61 1.97 -10.17 -1.49
N LEU A 62 1.04 -9.93 -2.41
CA LEU A 62 -0.37 -9.91 -2.06
C LEU A 62 -0.82 -11.23 -1.47
N SER A 63 -0.42 -12.34 -2.07
CA SER A 63 -0.72 -13.68 -1.54
C SER A 63 -0.09 -13.89 -0.16
N GLY A 64 1.15 -13.44 0.02
CA GLY A 64 1.81 -13.52 1.32
C GLY A 64 1.09 -12.70 2.39
N MET A 65 0.59 -11.53 2.03
CA MET A 65 -0.20 -10.70 2.94
C MET A 65 -1.51 -11.39 3.32
N GLU A 66 -2.18 -12.02 2.38
CA GLU A 66 -3.41 -12.76 2.67
C GLU A 66 -3.16 -13.90 3.65
N LEU A 67 -2.06 -14.61 3.48
CA LEU A 67 -1.70 -15.71 4.38
C LEU A 67 -1.33 -15.23 5.79
N LYS A 68 -0.55 -14.17 5.89
CA LYS A 68 -0.03 -13.70 7.17
C LYS A 68 -0.95 -12.71 7.87
N LEU A 69 -1.67 -11.89 7.11
CA LEU A 69 -2.42 -10.75 7.64
C LEU A 69 -3.89 -10.79 7.26
N GLY A 70 -4.35 -11.86 6.62
CA GLY A 70 -5.73 -11.94 6.14
C GLY A 70 -6.77 -11.68 7.21
N ASP A 71 -6.58 -12.23 8.41
CA ASP A 71 -7.50 -12.02 9.52
C ASP A 71 -7.53 -10.56 9.96
N GLN A 72 -6.37 -9.91 10.01
CA GLN A 72 -6.29 -8.51 10.39
C GLN A 72 -6.96 -7.61 9.36
N ILE A 73 -6.74 -7.92 8.08
CA ILE A 73 -7.38 -7.17 6.99
C ILE A 73 -8.89 -7.36 7.05
N ALA A 74 -9.35 -8.58 7.26
CA ALA A 74 -10.78 -8.89 7.33
C ALA A 74 -11.49 -8.17 8.48
N LYS A 75 -10.79 -7.91 9.58
CA LYS A 75 -11.34 -7.20 10.74
C LYS A 75 -11.32 -5.69 10.58
N THR A 76 -10.70 -5.18 9.54
CA THR A 76 -10.62 -3.75 9.29
C THR A 76 -11.98 -3.25 8.76
N LYS A 77 -12.27 -1.98 9.00
CA LYS A 77 -13.53 -1.37 8.57
C LYS A 77 -13.64 -1.32 7.04
N GLY A 78 -14.81 -1.60 6.54
CA GLY A 78 -15.14 -1.57 5.13
C GLY A 78 -16.19 -2.61 4.80
N LYS A 79 -16.96 -2.38 3.74
CA LYS A 79 -18.01 -3.32 3.33
C LYS A 79 -17.47 -4.42 2.42
N LYS A 80 -16.51 -4.06 1.57
CA LYS A 80 -15.89 -4.99 0.62
C LYS A 80 -14.46 -5.23 0.98
N ILE A 81 -13.90 -6.35 0.52
CA ILE A 81 -12.51 -6.69 0.81
C ILE A 81 -11.54 -5.59 0.31
N GLU A 82 -11.84 -4.99 -0.83
CA GLU A 82 -11.03 -3.90 -1.38
C GLU A 82 -10.99 -2.70 -0.44
N GLN A 83 -12.14 -2.34 0.14
CA GLN A 83 -12.21 -1.25 1.10
C GLN A 83 -11.45 -1.58 2.38
N LYS A 84 -11.57 -2.81 2.85
CA LYS A 84 -10.85 -3.28 4.03
C LYS A 84 -9.35 -3.23 3.79
N PHE A 85 -8.90 -3.63 2.61
CA PHE A 85 -7.49 -3.61 2.25
C PHE A 85 -6.95 -2.17 2.23
N VAL A 86 -7.66 -1.25 1.59
CA VAL A 86 -7.25 0.16 1.53
C VAL A 86 -7.18 0.76 2.93
N THR A 87 -8.19 0.49 3.76
CA THR A 87 -8.21 0.98 5.14
C THR A 87 -7.05 0.40 5.95
N PHE A 88 -6.78 -0.89 5.79
CA PHE A 88 -5.66 -1.55 6.45
C PHE A 88 -4.33 -0.88 6.05
N MET A 89 -4.12 -0.66 4.76
CA MET A 89 -2.88 -0.04 4.27
C MET A 89 -2.74 1.39 4.75
N THR A 90 -3.84 2.15 4.75
CA THR A 90 -3.83 3.52 5.27
C THR A 90 -3.38 3.54 6.73
N LYS A 91 -3.97 2.69 7.55
CA LYS A 91 -3.62 2.61 8.97
C LYS A 91 -2.20 2.12 9.17
N PHE A 92 -1.75 1.19 8.33
CA PHE A 92 -0.39 0.68 8.42
C PHE A 92 0.61 1.81 8.17
N PHE A 93 0.40 2.61 7.12
CA PHE A 93 1.27 3.75 6.85
C PHE A 93 1.18 4.80 7.95
N GLU A 94 -0.02 5.07 8.46
CA GLU A 94 -0.18 6.01 9.57
C GLU A 94 0.58 5.56 10.82
N SER A 95 0.61 4.26 11.08
CA SER A 95 1.33 3.72 12.22
C SER A 95 2.84 3.95 12.11
N LYS A 96 3.32 4.21 10.89
CA LYS A 96 4.72 4.55 10.60
C LYS A 96 4.94 6.06 10.46
N ASN A 97 3.93 6.86 10.79
CA ASN A 97 3.93 8.32 10.75
C ASN A 97 3.85 8.91 9.33
N ALA A 98 3.38 8.16 8.36
CA ALA A 98 3.09 8.70 7.04
C ALA A 98 1.64 9.19 7.01
N LYS A 99 1.45 10.47 6.73
CA LYS A 99 0.12 11.06 6.60
C LYS A 99 -0.24 11.11 5.12
N VAL A 100 -0.82 10.03 4.64
CA VAL A 100 -1.10 9.86 3.22
C VAL A 100 -2.55 9.44 3.02
N LYS A 101 -3.06 9.72 1.83
CA LYS A 101 -4.33 9.17 1.37
C LYS A 101 -4.03 8.01 0.44
N VAL A 102 -4.77 6.93 0.61
CA VAL A 102 -4.57 5.70 -0.15
C VAL A 102 -5.83 5.40 -0.94
N LYS A 103 -5.64 5.04 -2.19
CA LYS A 103 -6.75 4.72 -3.08
C LYS A 103 -6.35 3.52 -3.93
N LEU A 104 -7.29 2.60 -4.11
CA LEU A 104 -7.07 1.46 -5.01
C LEU A 104 -7.29 1.93 -6.45
N VAL A 105 -6.36 1.57 -7.32
CA VAL A 105 -6.45 1.93 -8.73
C VAL A 105 -6.80 0.68 -9.53
N ASP A 106 -7.80 0.81 -10.40
CA ASP A 106 -8.14 -0.29 -11.29
C ASP A 106 -7.01 -0.52 -12.30
N ALA A 107 -6.59 -1.75 -12.38
CA ALA A 107 -5.51 -2.13 -13.28
C ALA A 107 -6.04 -2.38 -14.70
#